data_dcb4f0799f21f2d174d607c4e41a07f3
#
_entry.id   dcb4f0799f21f2d174d607c4e41a07f3
#
_cell.length_a   1.000
_cell.length_b   1.000
_cell.length_c   1.000
_cell.angle_alpha   90.00
_cell.angle_beta   90.00
_cell.angle_gamma   90.00
#
_symmetry.space_group_name_H-M   'P 1'
#
loop_
_entity.id
_entity.type
_entity.pdbx_description
1 polymer ?
#
loop_
_entity_poly.entity_id
_entity_poly.type
_entity_poly.pdbx_seq_one_letter_code
_entity_poly.pdbx_strand_id
1 'polypeptide(L)'
;MRHAKFKSSTTRWVHLLYLAGVTFACQLSALEFDVETIPVKPKHRVDILSFSNRASGDAKLLIIETPVISQLEKQMQGLSNEPVRYIKVFQRSGSQWDLVLTKALEDSMDLVDTISTPEGIQLVGLQGSELLYFDANTSRFAPLLKTSPMFSGRSWGESPVTEMFTDINDDGLDDFLMPTFEGWAIAMQTSEGFAAPQTIGPPPSMSYSDSARFVAYRAEEAFLADENNDGLNDITFWRDGYFEVHRQSPVGEFSKIPVTLDVNLKDMLSGYTQLSIGEDVDNAGGTNRMLDEIADLNNDGVSDLVVKRIKADGIFGWESEYEVYLGEINTLNRLAFTQSPSSVIQADGFQFDNERQDLSGDGNQEFVVTSVDISLGTVLKALITRAVSLDISIYTIKEGKFSSAPSIRKTISAKFDFSSGDLFVPAVLGADITGDGQKDLLMQKGEETLLVYPGQAGETMFAKKAIKLSLDLPESRAGIQVKDLDNDGRDELILDQGDEHAVISIVSFRD
;
A
#
# COMPACT_ATOMS: atom_id res chain seq x y z
N MET A 1 -42.85 82.91 -25.61
CA MET A 1 -42.65 82.87 -27.11
C MET A 1 -41.63 81.78 -27.47
N ARG A 2 -42.02 80.96 -28.40
CA ARG A 2 -41.30 79.91 -29.10
C ARG A 2 -40.70 78.69 -28.34
N HIS A 3 -41.40 77.61 -28.54
CA HIS A 3 -41.08 76.24 -28.29
C HIS A 3 -39.89 75.76 -29.17
N ALA A 4 -38.97 75.00 -28.60
CA ALA A 4 -38.13 74.10 -29.33
C ALA A 4 -38.29 72.69 -28.74
N LYS A 5 -38.85 71.78 -29.54
CA LYS A 5 -38.96 70.34 -29.23
C LYS A 5 -37.59 69.69 -29.43
N PHE A 6 -37.12 69.00 -28.37
CA PHE A 6 -36.04 68.04 -28.55
C PHE A 6 -36.58 66.61 -28.64
N LYS A 7 -36.34 65.95 -29.75
CA LYS A 7 -36.61 64.53 -29.95
C LYS A 7 -35.53 63.71 -29.25
N SER A 8 -35.89 62.83 -28.34
CA SER A 8 -35.03 61.82 -27.78
C SER A 8 -34.97 60.60 -28.71
N SER A 9 -33.82 60.33 -29.29
CA SER A 9 -33.53 59.04 -29.95
C SER A 9 -32.95 58.09 -28.95
N THR A 10 -33.70 57.07 -28.57
CA THR A 10 -33.23 55.93 -27.78
C THR A 10 -32.47 54.98 -28.68
N THR A 11 -31.14 55.02 -28.61
CA THR A 11 -30.30 54.02 -29.22
C THR A 11 -30.10 52.91 -28.24
N ARG A 12 -30.71 51.77 -28.51
CA ARG A 12 -30.49 50.51 -27.77
C ARG A 12 -29.11 49.95 -28.14
N TRP A 13 -28.19 49.96 -27.22
CA TRP A 13 -26.99 49.17 -27.29
C TRP A 13 -27.31 47.74 -26.90
N VAL A 14 -27.26 46.83 -27.87
CA VAL A 14 -27.25 45.39 -27.64
C VAL A 14 -25.79 45.04 -27.35
N HIS A 15 -25.47 44.75 -26.09
CA HIS A 15 -24.19 44.14 -25.74
C HIS A 15 -24.25 42.66 -26.11
N LEU A 16 -23.60 42.31 -27.22
CA LEU A 16 -23.24 40.96 -27.52
C LEU A 16 -22.05 40.58 -26.58
N LEU A 17 -22.37 39.83 -25.53
CA LEU A 17 -21.39 39.09 -24.77
C LEU A 17 -20.93 37.91 -25.64
N TYR A 18 -19.80 38.05 -26.30
CA TYR A 18 -19.04 36.89 -26.78
C TYR A 18 -18.45 36.19 -25.57
N LEU A 19 -19.07 35.10 -25.14
CA LEU A 19 -18.39 34.08 -24.38
C LEU A 19 -17.40 33.40 -25.31
N ALA A 20 -16.16 33.84 -25.28
CA ALA A 20 -15.05 33.08 -25.81
C ALA A 20 -14.87 31.88 -24.85
N GLY A 21 -15.52 30.78 -25.18
CA GLY A 21 -15.18 29.48 -24.63
C GLY A 21 -13.77 29.17 -25.11
N VAL A 22 -12.79 29.42 -24.25
CA VAL A 22 -11.46 28.85 -24.41
C VAL A 22 -11.60 27.39 -24.13
N THR A 23 -11.91 26.60 -25.14
CA THR A 23 -11.63 25.18 -25.11
C THR A 23 -10.11 25.07 -25.08
N PHE A 24 -9.54 24.88 -23.90
CA PHE A 24 -8.23 24.29 -23.79
C PHE A 24 -8.34 22.89 -24.38
N ALA A 25 -8.10 22.76 -25.67
CA ALA A 25 -7.65 21.50 -26.23
C ALA A 25 -6.25 21.31 -25.64
N CYS A 26 -6.19 20.57 -24.52
CA CYS A 26 -4.93 20.01 -24.06
C CYS A 26 -4.42 19.18 -25.25
N GLN A 27 -3.50 19.72 -26.03
CA GLN A 27 -2.66 18.89 -26.87
C GLN A 27 -1.90 18.03 -25.87
N LEU A 28 -2.21 16.73 -25.81
CA LEU A 28 -1.33 15.78 -25.18
C LEU A 28 0.02 15.91 -25.89
N SER A 29 0.91 16.76 -25.35
CA SER A 29 2.33 16.70 -25.64
C SER A 29 2.75 15.25 -25.34
N ALA A 30 3.62 14.71 -26.15
CA ALA A 30 4.18 13.40 -25.86
C ALA A 30 4.86 13.51 -24.49
N LEU A 31 4.37 12.76 -23.51
CA LEU A 31 5.00 12.68 -22.19
C LEU A 31 6.43 12.18 -22.42
N GLU A 32 7.41 13.01 -22.09
CA GLU A 32 8.82 12.65 -22.19
C GLU A 32 9.29 12.07 -20.86
N PHE A 33 10.27 11.18 -20.92
CA PHE A 33 10.86 10.59 -19.72
C PHE A 33 12.34 10.34 -19.92
N ASP A 34 13.07 10.37 -18.82
CA ASP A 34 14.47 9.97 -18.75
C ASP A 34 14.57 8.68 -17.91
N VAL A 35 15.51 7.81 -18.27
CA VAL A 35 15.80 6.60 -17.52
C VAL A 35 17.22 6.69 -16.99
N GLU A 36 17.33 6.71 -15.68
CA GLU A 36 18.60 6.64 -14.96
C GLU A 36 18.78 5.22 -14.41
N THR A 37 20.01 4.71 -14.37
CA THR A 37 20.26 3.34 -13.93
C THR A 37 21.26 3.28 -12.78
N ILE A 38 20.94 2.41 -11.81
CA ILE A 38 21.80 2.11 -10.67
C ILE A 38 22.29 0.68 -10.80
N PRO A 39 23.59 0.43 -10.94
CA PRO A 39 24.12 -0.92 -11.04
C PRO A 39 24.03 -1.63 -9.68
N VAL A 40 23.48 -2.83 -9.69
CA VAL A 40 23.46 -3.76 -8.56
C VAL A 40 24.24 -5.02 -8.90
N LYS A 41 24.48 -5.89 -7.94
CA LYS A 41 25.23 -7.11 -8.22
C LYS A 41 24.32 -8.19 -8.81
N PRO A 42 24.76 -8.92 -9.86
CA PRO A 42 24.01 -10.06 -10.37
C PRO A 42 23.78 -11.12 -9.28
N LYS A 43 22.66 -11.81 -9.34
CA LYS A 43 22.24 -12.82 -8.35
C LYS A 43 22.15 -12.27 -6.92
N HIS A 44 21.75 -11.02 -6.79
CA HIS A 44 21.39 -10.42 -5.52
C HIS A 44 19.95 -9.95 -5.62
N ARG A 45 19.16 -10.30 -4.59
CA ARG A 45 17.89 -9.64 -4.36
C ARG A 45 18.15 -8.23 -3.84
N VAL A 46 17.34 -7.29 -4.30
CA VAL A 46 17.41 -5.92 -3.88
C VAL A 46 16.10 -5.57 -3.16
N ASP A 47 16.20 -5.13 -1.93
CA ASP A 47 15.10 -4.54 -1.21
C ASP A 47 15.29 -3.03 -1.26
N ILE A 48 14.32 -2.29 -1.81
CA ILE A 48 14.41 -0.85 -2.04
C ILE A 48 13.67 -0.13 -0.94
N LEU A 49 14.41 0.67 -0.17
CA LEU A 49 13.92 1.58 0.85
C LEU A 49 14.15 3.01 0.36
N SER A 50 13.26 3.51 -0.49
CA SER A 50 13.41 4.84 -1.06
C SER A 50 13.15 5.93 -0.02
N PHE A 51 13.99 6.95 0.04
CA PHE A 51 13.71 8.15 0.82
C PHE A 51 14.19 9.43 0.14
N SER A 52 13.42 10.50 0.33
CA SER A 52 13.83 11.86 0.00
C SER A 52 14.12 12.61 1.28
N ASN A 53 15.15 13.45 1.30
CA ASN A 53 15.36 14.34 2.42
C ASN A 53 14.56 15.63 2.22
N ARG A 54 13.47 15.82 2.95
CA ARG A 54 12.63 17.03 2.89
C ARG A 54 13.43 18.35 3.10
N ALA A 55 14.56 18.30 3.79
CA ALA A 55 15.32 19.49 4.13
C ALA A 55 16.30 19.96 3.04
N SER A 56 16.80 19.07 2.16
CA SER A 56 17.85 19.39 1.19
C SER A 56 17.40 19.34 -0.27
N GLY A 57 16.23 18.76 -0.57
CA GLY A 57 15.78 18.54 -1.95
C GLY A 57 16.62 17.52 -2.74
N ASP A 58 17.61 16.89 -2.06
CA ASP A 58 18.47 15.88 -2.70
C ASP A 58 17.79 14.52 -2.62
N ALA A 59 17.45 13.95 -3.78
CA ALA A 59 16.90 12.59 -3.85
C ALA A 59 17.94 11.57 -3.38
N LYS A 60 17.54 10.67 -2.49
CA LYS A 60 18.36 9.57 -2.03
C LYS A 60 17.60 8.26 -2.21
N LEU A 61 18.35 7.22 -2.59
CA LEU A 61 17.84 5.86 -2.67
C LEU A 61 18.67 4.97 -1.77
N LEU A 62 18.01 4.33 -0.83
CA LEU A 62 18.61 3.30 0.02
C LEU A 62 18.16 1.93 -0.47
N ILE A 63 19.12 1.04 -0.63
CA ILE A 63 18.85 -0.35 -0.98
C ILE A 63 19.59 -1.31 -0.05
N ILE A 64 19.02 -2.51 0.10
CA ILE A 64 19.68 -3.64 0.74
C ILE A 64 19.91 -4.71 -0.31
N GLU A 65 21.17 -5.00 -0.60
CA GLU A 65 21.56 -6.11 -1.47
C GLU A 65 21.78 -7.38 -0.64
N THR A 66 21.04 -8.43 -0.96
CA THR A 66 21.15 -9.75 -0.35
C THR A 66 21.56 -10.78 -1.42
N PRO A 67 22.71 -11.48 -1.29
CA PRO A 67 23.09 -12.53 -2.23
C PRO A 67 22.06 -13.65 -2.29
N VAL A 68 21.61 -14.02 -3.48
CA VAL A 68 20.72 -15.17 -3.70
C VAL A 68 21.57 -16.42 -3.88
N ILE A 69 21.55 -17.30 -2.88
CA ILE A 69 22.28 -18.56 -2.90
C ILE A 69 21.29 -19.71 -2.78
N SER A 70 21.26 -20.58 -3.75
CA SER A 70 20.36 -21.73 -3.73
C SER A 70 20.69 -22.69 -2.56
N GLN A 71 19.70 -23.42 -2.08
CA GLN A 71 19.88 -24.45 -1.04
C GLN A 71 20.96 -25.47 -1.43
N LEU A 72 21.02 -25.82 -2.71
CA LEU A 72 22.01 -26.78 -3.23
C LEU A 72 23.41 -26.16 -3.18
N GLU A 73 23.59 -24.92 -3.61
CA GLU A 73 24.86 -24.21 -3.54
C GLU A 73 25.33 -24.04 -2.09
N LYS A 74 24.42 -23.74 -1.18
CA LYS A 74 24.70 -23.69 0.27
C LYS A 74 25.25 -24.98 0.79
N GLN A 75 24.62 -26.11 0.47
CA GLN A 75 25.08 -27.43 0.86
C GLN A 75 26.43 -27.79 0.23
N MET A 76 26.62 -27.51 -1.07
CA MET A 76 27.85 -27.82 -1.80
C MET A 76 29.05 -27.00 -1.32
N GLN A 77 28.82 -25.76 -0.89
CA GLN A 77 29.87 -24.87 -0.40
C GLN A 77 30.11 -25.03 1.12
N GLY A 78 29.29 -25.82 1.81
CA GLY A 78 29.38 -26.01 3.26
C GLY A 78 29.16 -24.72 4.06
N LEU A 79 28.36 -23.79 3.50
CA LEU A 79 28.06 -22.52 4.15
C LEU A 79 27.15 -22.76 5.34
N SER A 80 27.65 -22.42 6.52
CA SER A 80 26.88 -22.48 7.77
C SER A 80 26.27 -21.13 8.14
N ASN A 81 26.79 -20.04 7.58
CA ASN A 81 26.37 -18.67 7.90
C ASN A 81 25.55 -18.07 6.77
N GLU A 82 24.70 -17.12 7.12
CA GLU A 82 23.97 -16.30 6.14
C GLU A 82 24.95 -15.48 5.28
N PRO A 83 24.59 -15.18 4.01
CA PRO A 83 25.40 -14.32 3.18
C PRO A 83 25.41 -12.90 3.73
N VAL A 84 26.54 -12.23 3.60
CA VAL A 84 26.67 -10.84 4.02
C VAL A 84 25.80 -9.95 3.14
N ARG A 85 24.88 -9.24 3.75
CA ARG A 85 24.03 -8.23 3.13
C ARG A 85 24.72 -6.90 3.17
N TYR A 86 24.40 -6.04 2.21
CA TYR A 86 24.98 -4.70 2.13
C TYR A 86 23.89 -3.64 2.04
N ILE A 87 23.99 -2.68 2.92
CA ILE A 87 23.28 -1.40 2.80
C ILE A 87 24.05 -0.54 1.81
N LYS A 88 23.36 0.01 0.83
CA LYS A 88 23.91 1.00 -0.09
C LYS A 88 23.01 2.23 -0.14
N VAL A 89 23.62 3.39 -0.11
CA VAL A 89 22.92 4.67 -0.27
C VAL A 89 23.46 5.34 -1.53
N PHE A 90 22.54 5.67 -2.42
CA PHE A 90 22.80 6.46 -3.59
C PHE A 90 22.20 7.85 -3.41
N GLN A 91 22.87 8.86 -3.94
CA GLN A 91 22.39 10.24 -3.96
C GLN A 91 22.37 10.72 -5.40
N ARG A 92 21.28 11.37 -5.79
CA ARG A 92 21.15 11.96 -7.12
C ARG A 92 22.03 13.20 -7.23
N SER A 93 22.81 13.30 -8.31
CA SER A 93 23.67 14.41 -8.62
C SER A 93 23.46 14.78 -10.09
N GLY A 94 22.56 15.74 -10.36
CA GLY A 94 22.07 16.00 -11.69
C GLY A 94 21.28 14.82 -12.28
N SER A 95 21.78 14.21 -13.35
CA SER A 95 21.16 13.02 -14.00
C SER A 95 21.88 11.71 -13.67
N GLN A 96 22.63 11.66 -12.58
CA GLN A 96 23.38 10.47 -12.18
C GLN A 96 23.16 10.16 -10.69
N TRP A 97 23.24 8.89 -10.36
CA TRP A 97 23.16 8.38 -8.99
C TRP A 97 24.55 7.95 -8.51
N ASP A 98 25.09 8.72 -7.59
CA ASP A 98 26.40 8.47 -6.99
C ASP A 98 26.26 7.58 -5.76
N LEU A 99 27.03 6.50 -5.70
CA LEU A 99 27.11 5.64 -4.50
C LEU A 99 27.87 6.40 -3.39
N VAL A 100 27.16 6.84 -2.36
CA VAL A 100 27.75 7.62 -1.26
C VAL A 100 28.05 6.78 -0.02
N LEU A 101 27.41 5.62 0.14
CA LEU A 101 27.65 4.72 1.24
C LEU A 101 27.52 3.26 0.81
N THR A 102 28.44 2.42 1.27
CA THR A 102 28.29 0.96 1.27
C THR A 102 28.71 0.44 2.65
N LYS A 103 27.83 -0.32 3.29
CA LYS A 103 28.07 -0.91 4.60
C LYS A 103 27.53 -2.32 4.67
N ALA A 104 28.32 -3.26 5.20
CA ALA A 104 27.81 -4.56 5.55
C ALA A 104 26.76 -4.45 6.68
N LEU A 105 25.62 -5.07 6.47
CA LEU A 105 24.61 -5.25 7.53
C LEU A 105 25.09 -6.39 8.44
N GLU A 106 25.08 -6.15 9.74
CA GLU A 106 25.50 -7.17 10.70
C GLU A 106 24.58 -8.40 10.64
N ASP A 107 25.15 -9.60 10.76
CA ASP A 107 24.38 -10.85 10.73
C ASP A 107 23.31 -10.92 11.82
N SER A 108 23.54 -10.22 12.93
CA SER A 108 22.61 -10.10 14.06
C SER A 108 21.44 -9.15 13.82
N MET A 109 21.44 -8.40 12.71
CA MET A 109 20.33 -7.50 12.35
C MET A 109 19.21 -8.33 11.73
N ASP A 110 18.13 -8.51 12.48
CA ASP A 110 17.01 -9.36 12.10
C ASP A 110 16.09 -8.67 11.07
N LEU A 111 15.68 -7.45 11.35
CA LEU A 111 14.75 -6.66 10.54
C LEU A 111 15.31 -5.25 10.33
N VAL A 112 14.88 -4.59 9.25
CA VAL A 112 15.19 -3.19 8.96
C VAL A 112 13.96 -2.47 8.43
N ASP A 113 13.91 -1.16 8.69
CA ASP A 113 12.86 -0.26 8.26
C ASP A 113 13.42 1.16 8.11
N THR A 114 12.59 2.09 7.68
CA THR A 114 12.89 3.52 7.69
C THR A 114 11.85 4.26 8.52
N ILE A 115 12.26 5.31 9.20
CA ILE A 115 11.39 6.16 10.00
C ILE A 115 11.49 7.63 9.58
N SER A 116 10.37 8.32 9.58
CA SER A 116 10.30 9.78 9.47
C SER A 116 10.62 10.40 10.83
N THR A 117 11.60 11.28 10.86
CA THR A 117 11.99 12.03 12.09
C THR A 117 12.02 13.52 11.78
N PRO A 118 12.11 14.40 12.79
CA PRO A 118 12.26 15.85 12.56
C PRO A 118 13.48 16.23 11.69
N GLU A 119 14.51 15.40 11.68
CA GLU A 119 15.73 15.59 10.89
C GLU A 119 15.62 14.99 9.48
N GLY A 120 14.53 14.27 9.19
CA GLY A 120 14.30 13.55 7.93
C GLY A 120 14.21 12.05 8.13
N ILE A 121 14.27 11.30 7.04
CA ILE A 121 14.13 9.86 7.08
C ILE A 121 15.42 9.18 7.53
N GLN A 122 15.32 8.27 8.48
CA GLN A 122 16.42 7.49 9.03
C GLN A 122 16.21 6.00 8.83
N LEU A 123 17.30 5.27 8.60
CA LEU A 123 17.30 3.80 8.60
C LEU A 123 17.32 3.31 10.04
N VAL A 124 16.47 2.37 10.36
CA VAL A 124 16.42 1.66 11.65
C VAL A 124 16.58 0.17 11.45
N GLY A 125 16.99 -0.53 12.48
CA GLY A 125 17.14 -1.97 12.47
C GLY A 125 16.82 -2.60 13.81
N LEU A 126 16.28 -3.80 13.79
CA LEU A 126 16.04 -4.61 14.98
C LEU A 126 17.15 -5.64 15.12
N GLN A 127 17.80 -5.65 16.28
CA GLN A 127 18.82 -6.60 16.67
C GLN A 127 18.43 -7.28 17.98
N GLY A 128 17.88 -8.48 17.89
CA GLY A 128 17.34 -9.16 19.05
C GLY A 128 16.24 -8.36 19.75
N SER A 129 16.52 -7.77 20.90
CA SER A 129 15.58 -6.94 21.67
C SER A 129 15.84 -5.44 21.61
N GLU A 130 16.74 -5.00 20.74
CA GLU A 130 17.11 -3.59 20.60
C GLU A 130 16.80 -3.06 19.22
N LEU A 131 16.05 -1.97 19.15
CA LEU A 131 15.94 -1.15 17.96
C LEU A 131 17.09 -0.15 17.95
N LEU A 132 17.71 -0.05 16.78
CA LEU A 132 18.89 0.76 16.53
C LEU A 132 18.61 1.69 15.36
N TYR A 133 19.08 2.92 15.40
CA TYR A 133 19.07 3.80 14.24
C TYR A 133 20.47 3.91 13.62
N PHE A 134 20.52 4.12 12.33
CA PHE A 134 21.79 4.31 11.63
C PHE A 134 22.23 5.77 11.68
N ASP A 135 23.30 6.05 12.44
CA ASP A 135 23.93 7.35 12.48
C ASP A 135 24.89 7.51 11.28
N ALA A 136 24.50 8.34 10.33
CA ALA A 136 25.29 8.61 9.13
C ALA A 136 26.64 9.29 9.43
N ASN A 137 26.75 10.07 10.51
CA ASN A 137 27.97 10.78 10.87
C ASN A 137 29.07 9.81 11.37
N THR A 138 28.68 8.82 12.15
CA THR A 138 29.60 7.80 12.68
C THR A 138 29.63 6.54 11.80
N SER A 139 28.71 6.42 10.85
CA SER A 139 28.48 5.21 10.03
C SER A 139 28.26 3.96 10.89
N ARG A 140 27.54 4.09 12.00
CA ARG A 140 27.24 3.02 12.95
C ARG A 140 25.79 3.02 13.38
N PHE A 141 25.31 1.84 13.77
CA PHE A 141 24.05 1.74 14.46
C PHE A 141 24.20 2.15 15.92
N ALA A 142 23.26 2.95 16.41
CA ALA A 142 23.18 3.41 17.78
C ALA A 142 21.82 3.04 18.39
N PRO A 143 21.74 2.80 19.71
CA PRO A 143 20.50 2.42 20.36
C PRO A 143 19.39 3.46 20.19
N LEU A 144 18.17 3.00 19.85
CA LEU A 144 16.96 3.81 19.73
C LEU A 144 16.01 3.52 20.89
N LEU A 145 15.51 2.28 20.96
CA LEU A 145 14.64 1.83 22.04
C LEU A 145 14.77 0.31 22.24
N LYS A 146 14.23 -0.20 23.36
CA LYS A 146 14.18 -1.63 23.66
C LYS A 146 12.78 -2.16 23.49
N THR A 147 12.68 -3.37 22.93
CA THR A 147 11.43 -4.10 22.74
C THR A 147 11.63 -5.59 23.02
N SER A 148 10.55 -6.34 23.06
CA SER A 148 10.60 -7.81 23.17
C SER A 148 9.79 -8.41 22.00
N PRO A 149 10.34 -8.38 20.77
CA PRO A 149 9.62 -8.76 19.57
C PRO A 149 9.19 -10.22 19.62
N MET A 150 8.05 -10.51 19.02
CA MET A 150 7.61 -11.88 18.81
C MET A 150 8.47 -12.62 17.78
N PHE A 151 9.17 -11.89 16.93
CA PHE A 151 10.03 -12.45 15.90
C PHE A 151 11.46 -12.55 16.43
N SER A 152 12.05 -13.73 16.30
CA SER A 152 13.46 -13.96 16.61
C SER A 152 14.09 -14.69 15.41
N GLY A 153 14.89 -13.95 14.67
CA GLY A 153 15.60 -14.48 13.50
C GLY A 153 14.72 -14.53 12.24
N ARG A 154 15.39 -14.73 11.14
CA ARG A 154 14.79 -14.83 9.79
C ARG A 154 15.12 -16.16 9.16
N SER A 155 14.25 -16.59 8.25
CA SER A 155 14.62 -17.65 7.34
C SER A 155 15.71 -17.18 6.37
N TRP A 156 16.56 -18.07 5.99
CA TRP A 156 17.66 -17.82 5.08
C TRP A 156 17.17 -17.26 3.73
N GLY A 157 17.69 -16.12 3.30
CA GLY A 157 17.34 -15.48 2.04
C GLY A 157 16.06 -14.65 2.06
N GLU A 158 15.35 -14.52 3.19
CA GLU A 158 14.20 -13.63 3.31
C GLU A 158 14.62 -12.15 3.37
N SER A 159 13.70 -11.27 2.95
CA SER A 159 13.91 -9.83 3.09
C SER A 159 14.02 -9.45 4.57
N PRO A 160 15.00 -8.62 4.94
CA PRO A 160 15.03 -8.03 6.26
C PRO A 160 14.06 -6.87 6.41
N VAL A 161 13.48 -6.38 5.31
CA VAL A 161 12.60 -5.20 5.32
C VAL A 161 11.23 -5.60 5.83
N THR A 162 10.75 -4.86 6.83
CA THR A 162 9.41 -4.99 7.39
C THR A 162 8.97 -3.67 7.97
N GLU A 163 7.69 -3.39 7.92
CA GLU A 163 7.10 -2.21 8.53
C GLU A 163 7.01 -2.42 10.04
N MET A 164 7.73 -1.59 10.79
CA MET A 164 7.74 -1.56 12.26
C MET A 164 7.23 -0.21 12.79
N PHE A 165 6.98 0.74 11.88
CA PHE A 165 6.64 2.11 12.23
C PHE A 165 5.48 2.60 11.37
N THR A 166 4.62 3.42 11.99
CA THR A 166 3.50 4.09 11.33
C THR A 166 3.18 5.37 12.08
N ASP A 167 2.74 6.40 11.39
CA ASP A 167 2.27 7.65 12.02
C ASP A 167 0.87 7.39 12.61
N ILE A 168 0.80 7.14 13.93
CA ILE A 168 -0.45 6.78 14.62
C ILE A 168 -1.31 8.02 14.88
N ASN A 169 -0.69 9.17 15.08
CA ASN A 169 -1.35 10.39 15.52
C ASN A 169 -1.40 11.50 14.45
N ASP A 170 -1.01 11.18 13.21
CA ASP A 170 -1.00 12.08 12.04
C ASP A 170 -0.14 13.35 12.26
N ASP A 171 0.95 13.25 13.07
CA ASP A 171 1.85 14.38 13.34
C ASP A 171 3.05 14.47 12.35
N GLY A 172 3.14 13.51 11.43
CA GLY A 172 4.18 13.39 10.43
C GLY A 172 5.46 12.72 10.90
N LEU A 173 5.46 12.17 12.13
CA LEU A 173 6.54 11.36 12.70
C LEU A 173 6.03 9.92 12.84
N ASP A 174 6.86 8.97 12.43
CA ASP A 174 6.46 7.56 12.51
C ASP A 174 6.63 7.03 13.93
N ASP A 175 5.58 6.46 14.49
CA ASP A 175 5.54 5.82 15.80
C ASP A 175 5.89 4.34 15.69
N PHE A 176 6.47 3.80 16.75
CA PHE A 176 6.79 2.37 16.81
C PHE A 176 5.57 1.53 17.16
N LEU A 177 5.30 0.49 16.38
CA LEU A 177 4.20 -0.45 16.59
C LEU A 177 4.63 -1.86 16.21
N MET A 178 4.75 -2.78 17.17
CA MET A 178 5.24 -4.13 16.89
C MET A 178 4.59 -5.20 17.79
N PRO A 179 4.21 -6.37 17.27
CA PRO A 179 3.70 -7.46 18.09
C PRO A 179 4.78 -8.10 18.95
N THR A 180 4.41 -8.39 20.20
CA THR A 180 5.22 -9.10 21.19
C THR A 180 4.46 -10.31 21.73
N PHE A 181 5.09 -11.16 22.53
CA PHE A 181 4.38 -12.27 23.20
C PHE A 181 3.40 -11.83 24.30
N GLU A 182 3.44 -10.57 24.71
CA GLU A 182 2.57 -10.00 25.75
C GLU A 182 1.44 -9.12 25.20
N GLY A 183 1.44 -8.86 23.89
CA GLY A 183 0.54 -7.93 23.18
C GLY A 183 1.33 -7.11 22.15
N TRP A 184 0.95 -5.88 21.94
CA TRP A 184 1.63 -4.95 21.01
C TRP A 184 2.45 -3.93 21.79
N ALA A 185 3.73 -3.82 21.45
CA ALA A 185 4.59 -2.74 21.95
C ALA A 185 4.43 -1.50 21.10
N ILE A 186 4.18 -0.36 21.75
CA ILE A 186 3.92 0.93 21.11
C ILE A 186 4.79 1.99 21.77
N ALA A 187 5.44 2.82 20.97
CA ALA A 187 6.18 3.98 21.48
C ALA A 187 5.98 5.16 20.54
N MET A 188 5.32 6.19 21.03
CA MET A 188 5.09 7.43 20.28
C MET A 188 6.41 8.18 20.07
N GLN A 189 6.63 8.68 18.86
CA GLN A 189 7.73 9.57 18.56
C GLN A 189 7.34 11.03 18.89
N THR A 190 8.30 11.80 19.31
CA THR A 190 8.17 13.23 19.58
C THR A 190 9.39 13.95 19.02
N SER A 191 9.38 15.28 19.03
CA SER A 191 10.58 16.07 18.68
C SER A 191 11.79 15.83 19.58
N GLU A 192 11.61 15.18 20.75
CA GLU A 192 12.68 14.83 21.68
C GLU A 192 13.12 13.36 21.58
N GLY A 193 12.48 12.56 20.69
CA GLY A 193 12.69 11.14 20.50
C GLY A 193 11.49 10.30 20.93
N PHE A 194 11.67 8.99 21.07
CA PHE A 194 10.60 8.07 21.43
C PHE A 194 10.26 8.09 22.92
N ALA A 195 8.97 8.08 23.23
CA ALA A 195 8.47 7.81 24.57
C ALA A 195 8.82 6.37 24.99
N ALA A 196 8.70 6.09 26.31
CA ALA A 196 8.90 4.73 26.80
C ALA A 196 7.84 3.77 26.19
N PRO A 197 8.23 2.58 25.68
CA PRO A 197 7.28 1.64 25.10
C PRO A 197 6.20 1.22 26.09
N GLN A 198 4.97 1.17 25.61
CA GLN A 198 3.80 0.63 26.29
C GLN A 198 3.45 -0.72 25.67
N THR A 199 2.88 -1.62 26.45
CA THR A 199 2.32 -2.89 25.92
C THR A 199 0.83 -2.89 26.15
N ILE A 200 0.06 -3.07 25.06
CA ILE A 200 -1.40 -3.13 25.06
C ILE A 200 -1.90 -4.26 24.15
N GLY A 201 -3.19 -4.48 24.16
CA GLY A 201 -3.86 -5.45 23.30
C GLY A 201 -3.69 -6.90 23.75
N PRO A 202 -4.26 -7.83 23.00
CA PRO A 202 -4.21 -9.25 23.34
C PRO A 202 -2.83 -9.84 23.06
N PRO A 203 -2.41 -10.83 23.85
CA PRO A 203 -1.27 -11.66 23.48
C PRO A 203 -1.58 -12.45 22.20
N PRO A 204 -0.54 -12.87 21.46
CA PRO A 204 -0.73 -13.65 20.24
C PRO A 204 -1.44 -14.97 20.51
N SER A 205 -2.29 -15.36 19.59
CA SER A 205 -2.90 -16.69 19.60
C SER A 205 -1.85 -17.76 19.30
N MET A 206 -2.02 -18.95 19.89
CA MET A 206 -1.11 -20.07 19.71
C MET A 206 -1.85 -21.22 19.04
N SER A 207 -1.30 -21.76 17.97
CA SER A 207 -1.77 -22.98 17.33
C SER A 207 -0.69 -24.05 17.35
N TYR A 208 -1.09 -25.32 17.50
CA TYR A 208 -0.20 -26.46 17.43
C TYR A 208 -0.58 -27.32 16.23
N SER A 209 0.39 -27.62 15.39
CA SER A 209 0.21 -28.53 14.26
C SER A 209 0.75 -29.92 14.63
N ASP A 210 -0.12 -30.89 14.77
CA ASP A 210 0.25 -32.30 15.09
C ASP A 210 1.07 -32.92 13.94
N SER A 211 0.71 -32.62 12.68
CA SER A 211 1.36 -33.18 11.50
C SER A 211 2.76 -32.63 11.31
N ALA A 212 2.95 -31.33 11.49
CA ALA A 212 4.22 -30.65 11.33
C ALA A 212 5.04 -30.57 12.63
N ARG A 213 4.44 -30.88 13.78
CA ARG A 213 5.07 -30.86 15.11
C ARG A 213 5.71 -29.53 15.48
N PHE A 214 5.07 -28.42 15.12
CA PHE A 214 5.51 -27.10 15.51
C PHE A 214 4.37 -26.30 16.16
N VAL A 215 4.77 -25.30 16.93
CA VAL A 215 3.87 -24.29 17.50
C VAL A 215 3.98 -23.03 16.64
N ALA A 216 2.85 -22.53 16.16
CA ALA A 216 2.77 -21.24 15.49
C ALA A 216 2.11 -20.21 16.41
N TYR A 217 2.69 -19.04 16.47
CA TYR A 217 2.12 -17.87 17.14
C TYR A 217 1.64 -16.90 16.10
N ARG A 218 0.49 -16.28 16.34
CA ARG A 218 -0.10 -15.27 15.49
C ARG A 218 -0.54 -14.08 16.34
N ALA A 219 -0.03 -12.91 16.02
CA ALA A 219 -0.54 -11.67 16.58
C ALA A 219 -1.92 -11.36 15.99
N GLU A 220 -2.82 -10.83 16.80
CA GLU A 220 -4.03 -10.20 16.29
C GLU A 220 -3.66 -8.89 15.57
N GLU A 221 -4.36 -8.57 14.52
CA GLU A 221 -4.12 -7.35 13.75
C GLU A 221 -4.54 -6.12 14.56
N ALA A 222 -3.73 -5.07 14.52
CA ALA A 222 -4.00 -3.79 15.15
C ALA A 222 -4.56 -2.84 14.08
N PHE A 223 -5.71 -2.22 14.37
CA PHE A 223 -6.33 -1.21 13.52
C PHE A 223 -6.38 0.12 14.24
N LEU A 224 -6.38 1.21 13.47
CA LEU A 224 -6.51 2.57 13.98
C LEU A 224 -7.93 3.08 13.73
N ALA A 225 -8.57 3.65 14.76
CA ALA A 225 -9.87 4.29 14.64
C ALA A 225 -10.11 5.23 15.82
N ASP A 226 -10.67 6.41 15.58
CA ASP A 226 -11.10 7.32 16.65
C ASP A 226 -12.47 6.87 17.21
N GLU A 227 -12.45 6.01 18.24
CA GLU A 227 -13.68 5.43 18.80
C GLU A 227 -14.53 6.44 19.57
N ASN A 228 -13.89 7.43 20.20
CA ASN A 228 -14.57 8.39 21.07
C ASN A 228 -14.75 9.77 20.44
N ASN A 229 -14.38 9.94 19.17
CA ASN A 229 -14.47 11.14 18.36
C ASN A 229 -13.80 12.35 19.05
N ASP A 230 -12.57 12.12 19.53
CA ASP A 230 -11.74 13.17 20.15
C ASP A 230 -10.61 13.67 19.23
N GLY A 231 -10.50 13.12 18.02
CA GLY A 231 -9.52 13.47 17.00
C GLY A 231 -8.20 12.73 17.16
N LEU A 232 -8.12 11.71 18.03
CA LEU A 232 -6.95 10.87 18.23
C LEU A 232 -7.26 9.43 17.79
N ASN A 233 -6.37 8.82 17.04
CA ASN A 233 -6.51 7.43 16.66
C ASN A 233 -6.30 6.52 17.87
N ASP A 234 -7.31 5.72 18.18
CA ASP A 234 -7.24 4.64 19.17
C ASP A 234 -6.73 3.36 18.48
N ILE A 235 -6.13 2.45 19.25
CA ILE A 235 -5.73 1.14 18.72
C ILE A 235 -6.78 0.11 19.06
N THR A 236 -7.27 -0.58 18.02
CA THR A 236 -8.37 -1.53 18.12
C THR A 236 -7.97 -2.94 17.69
N PHE A 237 -8.52 -3.94 18.37
CA PHE A 237 -8.28 -5.36 18.08
C PHE A 237 -9.63 -6.06 17.92
N TRP A 238 -9.80 -6.79 16.81
CA TRP A 238 -11.01 -7.58 16.61
C TRP A 238 -11.11 -8.74 17.60
N ARG A 239 -12.29 -8.89 18.15
CA ARG A 239 -12.68 -10.05 18.95
C ARG A 239 -13.95 -10.63 18.34
N ASP A 240 -14.46 -11.72 18.90
CA ASP A 240 -15.67 -12.36 18.38
C ASP A 240 -16.91 -11.47 18.55
N GLY A 241 -17.17 -10.60 17.57
CA GLY A 241 -18.34 -9.72 17.49
C GLY A 241 -18.17 -8.31 18.09
N TYR A 242 -16.99 -7.94 18.53
CA TYR A 242 -16.68 -6.60 19.03
C TYR A 242 -15.21 -6.25 18.84
N PHE A 243 -14.87 -4.97 19.03
CA PHE A 243 -13.49 -4.54 19.15
C PHE A 243 -13.12 -4.23 20.60
N GLU A 244 -11.94 -4.67 21.03
CA GLU A 244 -11.23 -4.12 22.17
C GLU A 244 -10.52 -2.86 21.72
N VAL A 245 -10.84 -1.71 22.33
CA VAL A 245 -10.31 -0.40 21.96
C VAL A 245 -9.48 0.17 23.08
N HIS A 246 -8.21 0.40 22.81
CA HIS A 246 -7.27 1.06 23.70
C HIS A 246 -7.18 2.52 23.32
N ARG A 247 -7.90 3.39 24.06
CA ARG A 247 -7.99 4.81 23.75
C ARG A 247 -6.67 5.53 23.97
N GLN A 248 -6.32 6.36 23.00
CA GLN A 248 -5.19 7.26 23.10
C GLN A 248 -5.54 8.47 23.98
N SER A 249 -4.61 8.94 24.75
CA SER A 249 -4.70 10.20 25.49
C SER A 249 -3.97 11.34 24.76
N PRO A 250 -4.28 12.61 25.03
CA PRO A 250 -3.57 13.75 24.41
C PRO A 250 -2.05 13.81 24.65
N VAL A 251 -1.53 12.96 25.54
CA VAL A 251 -0.07 12.85 25.81
C VAL A 251 0.54 11.62 25.13
N GLY A 252 -0.20 10.94 24.24
CA GLY A 252 0.29 9.78 23.49
C GLY A 252 0.31 8.47 24.31
N GLU A 253 -0.35 8.41 25.46
CA GLU A 253 -0.49 7.16 26.23
C GLU A 253 -1.78 6.44 25.87
N PHE A 254 -1.72 5.11 25.75
CA PHE A 254 -2.87 4.27 25.49
C PHE A 254 -3.43 3.65 26.77
N SER A 255 -4.75 3.56 26.89
CA SER A 255 -5.40 2.93 28.03
C SER A 255 -5.05 1.44 28.11
N LYS A 256 -4.59 0.97 29.27
CA LYS A 256 -4.29 -0.47 29.49
C LYS A 256 -5.54 -1.32 29.58
N ILE A 257 -6.65 -0.73 30.00
CA ILE A 257 -7.94 -1.41 30.10
C ILE A 257 -8.75 -0.97 28.88
N PRO A 258 -9.06 -1.89 27.94
CA PRO A 258 -9.81 -1.54 26.75
C PRO A 258 -11.28 -1.21 27.07
N VAL A 259 -11.88 -0.39 26.22
CA VAL A 259 -13.33 -0.28 26.14
C VAL A 259 -13.82 -1.19 25.01
N THR A 260 -15.11 -1.50 25.01
CA THR A 260 -15.71 -2.34 23.98
C THR A 260 -16.45 -1.47 22.96
N LEU A 261 -16.17 -1.71 21.67
CA LEU A 261 -16.97 -1.23 20.55
C LEU A 261 -17.74 -2.42 19.97
N ASP A 262 -19.03 -2.50 20.25
CA ASP A 262 -19.89 -3.57 19.75
C ASP A 262 -20.13 -3.41 18.25
N VAL A 263 -19.86 -4.48 17.49
CA VAL A 263 -20.14 -4.56 16.06
C VAL A 263 -21.11 -5.71 15.85
N ASN A 264 -22.29 -5.42 15.32
CA ASN A 264 -23.33 -6.44 15.14
C ASN A 264 -23.03 -7.37 13.93
N LEU A 265 -21.78 -7.81 13.81
CA LEU A 265 -21.33 -8.73 12.78
C LEU A 265 -21.10 -10.11 13.43
N LYS A 266 -21.82 -11.10 12.91
CA LYS A 266 -21.67 -12.50 13.34
C LYS A 266 -20.89 -13.29 12.31
N ASP A 267 -20.32 -14.40 12.74
CA ASP A 267 -19.63 -15.37 11.87
C ASP A 267 -18.40 -14.78 11.16
N MET A 268 -17.70 -13.84 11.80
CA MET A 268 -16.41 -13.35 11.33
C MET A 268 -15.29 -14.21 11.86
N LEU A 269 -14.37 -14.58 11.00
CA LEU A 269 -13.12 -15.22 11.38
C LEU A 269 -12.21 -14.17 12.01
N SER A 270 -11.71 -14.45 13.21
CA SER A 270 -10.67 -13.66 13.84
C SER A 270 -9.33 -13.98 13.19
N GLY A 271 -8.64 -12.92 12.77
CA GLY A 271 -7.28 -13.00 12.25
C GLY A 271 -7.20 -13.61 10.85
N TYR A 272 -6.06 -13.45 10.23
CA TYR A 272 -5.68 -14.07 8.95
C TYR A 272 -5.74 -15.60 9.06
N THR A 273 -6.89 -16.19 8.97
CA THR A 273 -6.99 -17.59 8.61
C THR A 273 -6.61 -17.62 7.13
N GLN A 274 -5.34 -17.81 6.84
CA GLN A 274 -4.93 -18.21 5.51
C GLN A 274 -5.87 -19.36 5.13
N LEU A 275 -6.73 -19.13 4.16
CA LEU A 275 -7.46 -20.19 3.50
C LEU A 275 -6.37 -21.13 2.96
N SER A 276 -6.05 -22.16 3.72
CA SER A 276 -5.24 -23.25 3.23
C SER A 276 -6.03 -23.85 2.08
N ILE A 277 -5.69 -23.45 0.86
CA ILE A 277 -6.22 -24.10 -0.33
C ILE A 277 -5.75 -25.55 -0.23
N GLY A 278 -6.54 -26.42 0.37
CA GLY A 278 -6.25 -27.84 0.40
C GLY A 278 -6.77 -28.67 1.58
N GLU A 279 -6.90 -28.15 2.78
CA GLU A 279 -7.29 -28.99 3.94
C GLU A 279 -8.69 -28.70 4.51
N ASP A 280 -9.25 -27.52 4.31
CA ASP A 280 -10.57 -27.15 4.85
C ASP A 280 -11.66 -26.94 3.78
N VAL A 281 -11.36 -27.14 2.51
CA VAL A 281 -12.33 -27.00 1.40
C VAL A 281 -13.40 -28.11 1.43
N ASP A 282 -13.17 -29.22 2.13
CA ASP A 282 -14.11 -30.32 2.23
C ASP A 282 -15.35 -30.03 3.12
N ASN A 283 -15.35 -28.92 3.86
CA ASN A 283 -16.54 -28.37 4.50
C ASN A 283 -17.23 -27.31 3.62
N ALA A 284 -17.09 -27.45 2.32
CA ALA A 284 -17.58 -26.60 1.27
C ALA A 284 -19.09 -26.34 1.36
N GLY A 285 -19.44 -25.10 1.43
CA GLY A 285 -20.79 -24.56 1.55
C GLY A 285 -20.85 -23.41 2.57
N GLY A 286 -19.78 -23.10 3.25
CA GLY A 286 -19.68 -21.99 4.19
C GLY A 286 -19.30 -20.67 3.52
N THR A 287 -19.93 -19.59 3.96
CA THR A 287 -19.49 -18.24 3.67
C THR A 287 -18.53 -17.82 4.78
N ASN A 288 -17.29 -17.51 4.45
CA ASN A 288 -16.32 -16.98 5.39
C ASN A 288 -16.31 -15.46 5.30
N ARG A 289 -16.38 -14.78 6.43
CA ARG A 289 -16.21 -13.32 6.55
C ARG A 289 -14.92 -13.03 7.29
N MET A 290 -14.18 -12.06 6.80
CA MET A 290 -12.92 -11.63 7.38
C MET A 290 -12.92 -10.11 7.46
N LEU A 291 -12.44 -9.57 8.58
CA LEU A 291 -12.14 -8.14 8.66
C LEU A 291 -11.03 -7.83 7.67
N ASP A 292 -11.23 -6.81 6.87
CA ASP A 292 -10.27 -6.40 5.84
C ASP A 292 -9.61 -5.08 6.22
N GLU A 293 -10.39 -4.09 6.66
CA GLU A 293 -9.86 -2.78 7.02
C GLU A 293 -10.81 -1.97 7.90
N ILE A 294 -10.24 -1.02 8.65
CA ILE A 294 -10.94 0.09 9.27
C ILE A 294 -10.24 1.36 8.81
N ALA A 295 -10.93 2.23 8.09
CA ALA A 295 -10.41 3.50 7.59
C ALA A 295 -11.55 4.45 7.23
N ASP A 296 -11.29 5.75 7.24
CA ASP A 296 -12.21 6.75 6.65
C ASP A 296 -12.12 6.68 5.12
N LEU A 297 -13.07 5.99 4.51
CA LEU A 297 -13.09 5.76 3.07
C LEU A 297 -13.74 6.91 2.28
N ASN A 298 -14.66 7.62 2.92
CA ASN A 298 -15.51 8.63 2.29
C ASN A 298 -15.12 10.05 2.69
N ASN A 299 -14.00 10.21 3.40
CA ASN A 299 -13.43 11.48 3.87
C ASN A 299 -14.43 12.33 4.69
N ASP A 300 -15.24 11.67 5.53
CA ASP A 300 -16.19 12.34 6.44
C ASP A 300 -15.64 12.49 7.86
N GLY A 301 -14.43 12.03 8.11
CA GLY A 301 -13.73 12.06 9.39
C GLY A 301 -14.15 10.95 10.35
N VAL A 302 -14.91 9.94 9.90
CA VAL A 302 -15.33 8.79 10.70
C VAL A 302 -14.85 7.50 10.06
N SER A 303 -14.22 6.63 10.83
CA SER A 303 -13.73 5.36 10.31
C SER A 303 -14.85 4.44 9.85
N ASP A 304 -14.76 3.92 8.63
CA ASP A 304 -15.62 2.90 8.04
C ASP A 304 -15.04 1.51 8.27
N LEU A 305 -15.86 0.46 8.10
CA LEU A 305 -15.46 -0.92 8.26
C LEU A 305 -15.62 -1.69 6.95
N VAL A 306 -14.57 -2.36 6.51
CA VAL A 306 -14.58 -3.24 5.34
C VAL A 306 -14.47 -4.69 5.77
N VAL A 307 -15.39 -5.50 5.29
CA VAL A 307 -15.44 -6.95 5.54
C VAL A 307 -15.35 -7.69 4.21
N LYS A 308 -14.34 -8.49 4.04
CA LYS A 308 -14.21 -9.39 2.89
C LYS A 308 -15.03 -10.65 3.15
N ARG A 309 -15.91 -10.97 2.23
CA ARG A 309 -16.73 -12.17 2.25
C ARG A 309 -16.31 -13.08 1.11
N ILE A 310 -15.95 -14.31 1.44
CA ILE A 310 -15.54 -15.31 0.47
C ILE A 310 -16.54 -16.48 0.52
N LYS A 311 -17.08 -16.82 -0.62
CA LYS A 311 -17.92 -18.00 -0.82
C LYS A 311 -17.21 -18.94 -1.78
N ALA A 312 -17.01 -20.17 -1.36
CA ALA A 312 -16.43 -21.21 -2.18
C ALA A 312 -17.49 -22.27 -2.50
N ASP A 313 -17.73 -22.52 -3.78
CA ASP A 313 -18.58 -23.60 -4.27
C ASP A 313 -17.74 -24.52 -5.18
N GLY A 314 -17.03 -25.44 -4.56
CA GLY A 314 -16.06 -26.31 -5.22
C GLY A 314 -14.82 -25.57 -5.71
N ILE A 315 -14.06 -26.20 -6.62
CA ILE A 315 -12.78 -25.68 -7.11
C ILE A 315 -12.94 -24.46 -8.04
N PHE A 316 -14.08 -24.33 -8.72
CA PHE A 316 -14.32 -23.34 -9.76
C PHE A 316 -15.37 -22.28 -9.42
N GLY A 317 -16.00 -22.39 -8.27
CA GLY A 317 -17.09 -21.49 -7.84
C GLY A 317 -16.65 -20.55 -6.71
N TRP A 318 -15.59 -19.77 -6.92
CA TRP A 318 -15.15 -18.77 -5.96
C TRP A 318 -15.80 -17.43 -6.27
N GLU A 319 -16.51 -16.88 -5.28
CA GLU A 319 -17.05 -15.54 -5.29
C GLU A 319 -16.47 -14.78 -4.11
N SER A 320 -16.01 -13.57 -4.35
CA SER A 320 -15.56 -12.67 -3.28
C SER A 320 -16.33 -11.36 -3.39
N GLU A 321 -16.73 -10.84 -2.26
CA GLU A 321 -17.37 -9.54 -2.16
C GLU A 321 -16.82 -8.78 -0.95
N TYR A 322 -16.82 -7.46 -1.03
CA TYR A 322 -16.49 -6.58 0.07
C TYR A 322 -17.75 -5.87 0.54
N GLU A 323 -18.08 -6.07 1.80
CA GLU A 323 -19.16 -5.40 2.49
C GLU A 323 -18.59 -4.17 3.19
N VAL A 324 -19.05 -2.96 2.82
CA VAL A 324 -18.63 -1.71 3.44
C VAL A 324 -19.72 -1.25 4.40
N TYR A 325 -19.36 -1.09 5.66
CA TYR A 325 -20.22 -0.59 6.72
C TYR A 325 -19.75 0.81 7.09
N LEU A 326 -20.53 1.84 6.73
CA LEU A 326 -20.17 3.21 7.06
C LEU A 326 -20.19 3.43 8.57
N GLY A 327 -19.18 4.18 9.03
CA GLY A 327 -19.11 4.67 10.39
C GLY A 327 -20.10 5.82 10.61
N GLU A 328 -20.57 5.94 11.82
CA GLU A 328 -21.38 7.05 12.28
C GLU A 328 -21.09 7.37 13.74
N ILE A 329 -21.15 8.63 14.11
CA ILE A 329 -21.01 9.02 15.51
C ILE A 329 -22.38 8.99 16.17
N ASN A 330 -22.53 8.10 17.14
CA ASN A 330 -23.79 7.91 17.86
C ASN A 330 -24.07 9.02 18.89
N THR A 331 -25.24 8.96 19.54
CA THR A 331 -25.67 9.97 20.53
C THR A 331 -24.79 10.04 21.80
N LEU A 332 -23.90 9.08 21.99
CA LEU A 332 -22.93 9.04 23.09
C LEU A 332 -21.55 9.57 22.66
N ASN A 333 -21.46 10.17 21.49
CA ASN A 333 -20.22 10.63 20.86
C ASN A 333 -19.20 9.50 20.69
N ARG A 334 -19.65 8.34 20.21
CA ARG A 334 -18.83 7.17 19.98
C ARG A 334 -19.04 6.62 18.57
N LEU A 335 -18.00 6.07 18.01
CA LEU A 335 -18.05 5.35 16.75
C LEU A 335 -19.09 4.21 16.83
N ALA A 336 -19.84 4.05 15.78
CA ALA A 336 -20.73 2.93 15.55
C ALA A 336 -20.76 2.63 14.05
N PHE A 337 -21.10 1.42 13.67
CA PHE A 337 -21.21 1.03 12.26
C PHE A 337 -22.67 0.74 11.91
N THR A 338 -23.02 0.96 10.65
CA THR A 338 -24.35 0.61 10.13
C THR A 338 -24.63 -0.89 10.33
N GLN A 339 -25.88 -1.26 10.63
CA GLN A 339 -26.24 -2.66 10.93
C GLN A 339 -26.24 -3.58 9.68
N SER A 340 -26.29 -2.98 8.52
CA SER A 340 -26.19 -3.68 7.24
C SER A 340 -25.21 -2.94 6.35
N PRO A 341 -24.53 -3.63 5.41
CA PRO A 341 -23.58 -2.98 4.55
C PRO A 341 -24.25 -1.82 3.78
N SER A 342 -23.61 -0.69 3.80
CA SER A 342 -24.01 0.52 3.04
C SER A 342 -23.71 0.34 1.55
N SER A 343 -22.71 -0.47 1.25
CA SER A 343 -22.30 -0.85 -0.11
C SER A 343 -21.80 -2.29 -0.13
N VAL A 344 -21.99 -2.96 -1.24
CA VAL A 344 -21.40 -4.28 -1.50
C VAL A 344 -20.68 -4.22 -2.85
N ILE A 345 -19.38 -4.45 -2.82
CA ILE A 345 -18.51 -4.47 -3.99
C ILE A 345 -18.32 -5.94 -4.39
N GLN A 346 -18.82 -6.32 -5.55
CA GLN A 346 -18.71 -7.68 -6.07
C GLN A 346 -17.69 -7.70 -7.20
N ALA A 347 -16.76 -8.66 -7.12
CA ALA A 347 -15.91 -8.99 -8.25
C ALA A 347 -16.17 -10.42 -8.70
N ASP A 348 -16.28 -10.59 -10.01
CA ASP A 348 -16.44 -11.90 -10.61
C ASP A 348 -15.15 -12.72 -10.43
N GLY A 349 -15.24 -13.94 -9.90
CA GLY A 349 -14.14 -14.86 -9.76
C GLY A 349 -13.31 -14.68 -8.47
N PHE A 350 -12.09 -15.18 -8.51
CA PHE A 350 -11.15 -15.11 -7.40
C PHE A 350 -10.42 -13.77 -7.40
N GLN A 351 -10.48 -13.08 -6.27
CA GLN A 351 -9.76 -11.83 -6.04
C GLN A 351 -8.45 -12.13 -5.33
N PHE A 352 -7.37 -11.59 -5.86
CA PHE A 352 -6.04 -11.77 -5.27
C PHE A 352 -5.35 -10.46 -4.93
N ASP A 353 -5.93 -9.32 -5.34
CA ASP A 353 -5.42 -8.02 -4.96
C ASP A 353 -6.58 -7.02 -4.85
N ASN A 354 -6.51 -6.18 -3.83
CA ASN A 354 -7.38 -5.02 -3.67
C ASN A 354 -6.56 -3.88 -3.06
N GLU A 355 -6.78 -2.71 -3.56
CA GLU A 355 -6.15 -1.48 -3.06
C GLU A 355 -7.22 -0.41 -2.88
N ARG A 356 -7.00 0.43 -1.89
CA ARG A 356 -7.77 1.65 -1.68
C ARG A 356 -6.82 2.81 -1.80
N GLN A 357 -7.15 3.72 -2.67
CA GLN A 357 -6.31 4.87 -2.94
C GLN A 357 -7.19 6.00 -3.48
N ASP A 358 -6.93 7.22 -3.04
CA ASP A 358 -7.51 8.40 -3.67
C ASP A 358 -6.87 8.60 -5.06
N LEU A 359 -7.51 8.03 -6.08
CA LEU A 359 -7.09 8.12 -7.47
C LEU A 359 -7.65 9.37 -8.15
N SER A 360 -8.74 9.90 -7.63
CA SER A 360 -9.44 11.05 -8.21
C SER A 360 -8.96 12.39 -7.66
N GLY A 361 -8.25 12.39 -6.53
CA GLY A 361 -7.79 13.58 -5.83
C GLY A 361 -8.92 14.34 -5.12
N ASP A 362 -10.05 13.67 -4.84
CA ASP A 362 -11.21 14.30 -4.19
C ASP A 362 -11.28 14.02 -2.67
N GLY A 363 -10.29 13.27 -2.15
CA GLY A 363 -10.18 12.87 -0.75
C GLY A 363 -10.90 11.58 -0.41
N ASN A 364 -11.77 11.06 -1.29
CA ASN A 364 -12.37 9.73 -1.11
C ASN A 364 -11.42 8.65 -1.64
N GLN A 365 -11.48 7.47 -1.04
CA GLN A 365 -10.68 6.35 -1.52
C GLN A 365 -11.44 5.54 -2.57
N GLU A 366 -10.88 5.41 -3.76
CA GLU A 366 -11.38 4.45 -4.74
C GLU A 366 -10.99 3.02 -4.36
N PHE A 367 -11.90 2.08 -4.62
CA PHE A 367 -11.68 0.67 -4.37
C PHE A 367 -11.26 -0.01 -5.68
N VAL A 368 -10.00 -0.42 -5.77
CA VAL A 368 -9.43 -1.11 -6.93
C VAL A 368 -9.41 -2.61 -6.64
N VAL A 369 -10.10 -3.39 -7.45
CA VAL A 369 -10.18 -4.85 -7.30
C VAL A 369 -9.61 -5.52 -8.53
N THR A 370 -8.63 -6.40 -8.31
CA THR A 370 -8.08 -7.28 -9.33
C THR A 370 -8.61 -8.70 -9.13
N SER A 371 -9.24 -9.25 -10.16
CA SER A 371 -9.85 -10.57 -10.09
C SER A 371 -9.57 -11.42 -11.32
N VAL A 372 -9.72 -12.73 -11.16
CA VAL A 372 -9.61 -13.74 -12.24
C VAL A 372 -10.81 -14.67 -12.22
N ASP A 373 -11.42 -14.88 -13.39
CA ASP A 373 -12.43 -15.91 -13.56
C ASP A 373 -11.75 -17.29 -13.59
N ILE A 374 -11.94 -18.09 -12.54
CA ILE A 374 -11.44 -19.46 -12.44
C ILE A 374 -12.52 -20.41 -12.96
N SER A 375 -12.66 -20.49 -14.29
CA SER A 375 -13.51 -21.47 -14.96
C SER A 375 -12.66 -22.56 -15.64
N LEU A 376 -13.27 -23.70 -15.94
CA LEU A 376 -12.59 -24.76 -16.71
C LEU A 376 -12.09 -24.23 -18.05
N GLY A 377 -12.84 -23.32 -18.68
CA GLY A 377 -12.46 -22.68 -19.94
C GLY A 377 -11.23 -21.80 -19.79
N THR A 378 -11.14 -21.03 -18.73
CA THR A 378 -9.98 -20.17 -18.39
C THR A 378 -8.75 -21.03 -18.13
N VAL A 379 -8.88 -22.11 -17.36
CA VAL A 379 -7.77 -23.04 -17.11
C VAL A 379 -7.26 -23.68 -18.39
N LEU A 380 -8.15 -24.19 -19.26
CA LEU A 380 -7.76 -24.77 -20.54
C LEU A 380 -7.09 -23.73 -21.47
N LYS A 381 -7.61 -22.51 -21.49
CA LYS A 381 -6.98 -21.40 -22.23
C LYS A 381 -5.60 -21.09 -21.69
N ALA A 382 -5.45 -20.98 -20.38
CA ALA A 382 -4.17 -20.71 -19.72
C ALA A 382 -3.12 -21.79 -20.03
N LEU A 383 -3.51 -23.07 -20.04
CA LEU A 383 -2.64 -24.18 -20.42
C LEU A 383 -2.08 -24.05 -21.86
N ILE A 384 -2.85 -23.45 -22.76
CA ILE A 384 -2.45 -23.27 -24.16
C ILE A 384 -1.65 -21.98 -24.36
N THR A 385 -2.13 -20.89 -23.77
CA THR A 385 -1.61 -19.54 -24.01
C THR A 385 -0.52 -19.13 -23.04
N ARG A 386 -0.36 -19.84 -21.92
CA ARG A 386 0.46 -19.48 -20.75
C ARG A 386 0.13 -18.09 -20.20
N ALA A 387 -1.13 -17.69 -20.36
CA ALA A 387 -1.59 -16.40 -19.92
C ALA A 387 -3.00 -16.49 -19.36
N VAL A 388 -3.26 -15.68 -18.34
CA VAL A 388 -4.54 -15.54 -17.67
C VAL A 388 -5.03 -14.09 -17.86
N SER A 389 -6.31 -13.90 -18.13
CA SER A 389 -6.89 -12.57 -18.19
C SER A 389 -7.32 -12.16 -16.79
N LEU A 390 -6.87 -10.99 -16.35
CA LEU A 390 -7.24 -10.37 -15.09
C LEU A 390 -8.16 -9.19 -15.36
N ASP A 391 -9.24 -9.10 -14.61
CA ASP A 391 -10.16 -7.98 -14.66
C ASP A 391 -9.86 -7.02 -13.51
N ILE A 392 -9.67 -5.74 -13.85
CA ILE A 392 -9.46 -4.64 -12.93
C ILE A 392 -10.73 -3.82 -12.92
N SER A 393 -11.31 -3.70 -11.75
CA SER A 393 -12.53 -2.95 -11.50
C SER A 393 -12.26 -1.85 -10.48
N ILE A 394 -12.57 -0.59 -10.84
CA ILE A 394 -12.42 0.56 -9.95
C ILE A 394 -13.81 1.05 -9.57
N TYR A 395 -14.08 1.08 -8.27
CA TYR A 395 -15.34 1.54 -7.69
C TYR A 395 -15.12 2.87 -7.01
N THR A 396 -15.98 3.83 -7.29
CA THR A 396 -15.92 5.19 -6.76
C THR A 396 -17.03 5.42 -5.75
N ILE A 397 -16.79 6.35 -4.83
CA ILE A 397 -17.81 6.80 -3.89
C ILE A 397 -18.67 7.88 -4.55
N LYS A 398 -20.00 7.75 -4.41
CA LYS A 398 -21.00 8.75 -4.81
C LYS A 398 -22.01 8.90 -3.69
N GLU A 399 -22.23 10.13 -3.28
CA GLU A 399 -23.13 10.44 -2.15
C GLU A 399 -22.78 9.64 -0.87
N GLY A 400 -21.47 9.51 -0.58
CA GLY A 400 -20.94 8.81 0.58
C GLY A 400 -21.02 7.29 0.52
N LYS A 401 -21.29 6.68 -0.65
CA LYS A 401 -21.39 5.22 -0.82
C LYS A 401 -20.67 4.76 -2.09
N PHE A 402 -20.11 3.57 -2.04
CA PHE A 402 -19.57 2.95 -3.24
C PHE A 402 -20.67 2.60 -4.24
N SER A 403 -20.37 2.81 -5.51
CA SER A 403 -21.25 2.38 -6.60
C SER A 403 -21.37 0.85 -6.64
N SER A 404 -22.55 0.32 -6.93
CA SER A 404 -22.80 -1.13 -7.06
C SER A 404 -22.16 -1.75 -8.30
N ALA A 405 -21.68 -0.94 -9.24
CA ALA A 405 -20.99 -1.35 -10.44
C ALA A 405 -19.70 -0.52 -10.57
N PRO A 406 -18.62 -1.11 -11.10
CA PRO A 406 -17.37 -0.39 -11.26
C PRO A 406 -17.54 0.79 -12.21
N SER A 407 -16.98 1.93 -11.83
CA SER A 407 -16.91 3.13 -12.66
C SER A 407 -15.97 2.92 -13.84
N ILE A 408 -14.94 2.10 -13.64
CA ILE A 408 -13.94 1.74 -14.66
C ILE A 408 -13.72 0.24 -14.60
N ARG A 409 -13.71 -0.40 -15.78
CA ARG A 409 -13.32 -1.79 -15.94
C ARG A 409 -12.27 -1.91 -17.05
N LYS A 410 -11.19 -2.60 -16.75
CA LYS A 410 -10.10 -2.90 -17.68
C LYS A 410 -9.75 -4.37 -17.56
N THR A 411 -9.18 -4.93 -18.63
CA THR A 411 -8.69 -6.31 -18.63
C THR A 411 -7.22 -6.28 -19.05
N ILE A 412 -6.37 -6.94 -18.26
CA ILE A 412 -4.96 -7.13 -18.56
C ILE A 412 -4.64 -8.62 -18.69
N SER A 413 -3.48 -8.95 -19.25
CA SER A 413 -3.04 -10.33 -19.37
C SER A 413 -1.85 -10.57 -18.45
N ALA A 414 -2.00 -11.51 -17.53
CA ALA A 414 -0.93 -11.98 -16.64
C ALA A 414 -0.27 -13.23 -17.25
N LYS A 415 1.03 -13.35 -17.10
CA LYS A 415 1.82 -14.52 -17.52
C LYS A 415 1.76 -15.57 -16.41
N PHE A 416 1.58 -16.83 -16.76
CA PHE A 416 1.58 -17.96 -15.84
C PHE A 416 2.68 -18.96 -16.21
N ASP A 417 3.56 -19.25 -15.25
CA ASP A 417 4.58 -20.28 -15.41
C ASP A 417 4.13 -21.59 -14.75
N PHE A 418 3.85 -22.59 -15.56
CA PHE A 418 3.44 -23.91 -15.09
C PHE A 418 4.55 -24.71 -14.42
N SER A 419 5.81 -24.36 -14.63
CA SER A 419 6.94 -25.10 -14.07
C SER A 419 7.18 -24.72 -12.60
N SER A 420 7.03 -23.45 -12.27
CA SER A 420 7.12 -22.92 -10.90
C SER A 420 5.76 -22.80 -10.21
N GLY A 421 4.69 -22.65 -10.98
CA GLY A 421 3.34 -22.32 -10.48
C GLY A 421 3.12 -20.82 -10.27
N ASP A 422 4.06 -19.98 -10.72
CA ASP A 422 4.02 -18.54 -10.49
C ASP A 422 3.08 -17.82 -11.46
N LEU A 423 2.35 -16.86 -10.92
CA LEU A 423 1.55 -15.91 -11.67
C LEU A 423 2.21 -14.52 -11.60
N PHE A 424 2.70 -14.06 -12.75
CA PHE A 424 3.29 -12.72 -12.87
C PHE A 424 2.19 -11.70 -13.14
N VAL A 425 1.78 -11.03 -12.07
CA VAL A 425 0.70 -10.04 -12.13
C VAL A 425 1.26 -8.71 -12.63
N PRO A 426 0.78 -8.18 -13.78
CA PRO A 426 1.19 -6.90 -14.28
C PRO A 426 0.79 -5.75 -13.33
N ALA A 427 1.59 -4.71 -13.32
CA ALA A 427 1.32 -3.54 -12.49
C ALA A 427 0.07 -2.78 -12.95
N VAL A 428 -0.76 -2.39 -11.97
CA VAL A 428 -1.82 -1.39 -12.08
C VAL A 428 -1.64 -0.45 -10.90
N LEU A 429 -1.29 0.80 -11.16
CA LEU A 429 -0.82 1.75 -10.15
C LEU A 429 -1.45 3.12 -10.38
N GLY A 430 -1.68 3.87 -9.31
CA GLY A 430 -1.95 5.29 -9.35
C GLY A 430 -0.66 6.08 -9.09
N ALA A 431 -0.33 7.04 -9.96
CA ALA A 431 0.85 7.88 -9.82
C ALA A 431 0.62 9.23 -10.53
N ASP A 432 1.03 10.33 -9.94
CA ASP A 432 1.03 11.63 -10.62
C ASP A 432 2.32 11.81 -11.41
N ILE A 433 2.39 11.19 -12.59
CA ILE A 433 3.56 11.32 -13.48
C ILE A 433 3.45 12.52 -14.42
N THR A 434 2.27 13.13 -14.49
CA THR A 434 2.05 14.35 -15.29
C THR A 434 2.31 15.62 -14.48
N GLY A 435 2.36 15.57 -13.16
CA GLY A 435 2.64 16.69 -12.27
C GLY A 435 1.50 17.70 -12.19
N ASP A 436 0.27 17.26 -12.43
CA ASP A 436 -0.91 18.13 -12.40
C ASP A 436 -1.69 18.03 -11.06
N GLY A 437 -1.19 17.23 -10.12
CA GLY A 437 -1.78 17.00 -8.82
C GLY A 437 -2.88 15.93 -8.83
N GLN A 438 -3.09 15.26 -9.96
CA GLN A 438 -4.04 14.16 -10.08
C GLN A 438 -3.30 12.86 -10.39
N LYS A 439 -3.73 11.76 -9.79
CA LYS A 439 -3.12 10.47 -10.07
C LYS A 439 -3.50 10.00 -11.49
N ASP A 440 -2.49 9.60 -12.25
CA ASP A 440 -2.65 8.91 -13.53
C ASP A 440 -2.81 7.41 -13.27
N LEU A 441 -3.62 6.71 -14.08
CA LEU A 441 -3.71 5.26 -14.02
C LEU A 441 -2.65 4.64 -14.93
N LEU A 442 -1.71 3.95 -14.33
CA LEU A 442 -0.63 3.24 -14.99
C LEU A 442 -0.98 1.76 -15.10
N MET A 443 -0.89 1.21 -16.31
CA MET A 443 -1.16 -0.21 -16.54
C MET A 443 -0.03 -0.84 -17.35
N GLN A 444 0.61 -1.82 -16.78
CA GLN A 444 1.65 -2.59 -17.46
C GLN A 444 1.03 -3.50 -18.55
N LYS A 445 1.61 -3.49 -19.73
CA LYS A 445 1.25 -4.36 -20.83
C LYS A 445 2.47 -5.13 -21.35
N GLY A 446 2.71 -6.30 -20.73
CA GLY A 446 3.95 -7.05 -20.94
C GLY A 446 5.15 -6.31 -20.35
N GLU A 447 6.34 -6.70 -20.76
CA GLU A 447 7.60 -6.21 -20.21
C GLU A 447 8.15 -4.96 -20.95
N GLU A 448 7.49 -4.51 -22.03
CA GLU A 448 8.00 -3.43 -22.89
C GLU A 448 7.06 -2.22 -23.02
N THR A 449 5.89 -2.24 -22.40
CA THR A 449 4.90 -1.17 -22.59
C THR A 449 4.19 -0.80 -21.30
N LEU A 450 4.25 0.49 -20.95
CA LEU A 450 3.41 1.11 -19.95
C LEU A 450 2.30 1.93 -20.62
N LEU A 451 1.06 1.65 -20.25
CA LEU A 451 -0.11 2.43 -20.65
C LEU A 451 -0.40 3.44 -19.56
N VAL A 452 -0.36 4.72 -19.90
CA VAL A 452 -0.68 5.81 -19.00
C VAL A 452 -2.00 6.42 -19.39
N TYR A 453 -2.97 6.40 -18.50
CA TYR A 453 -4.24 7.08 -18.65
C TYR A 453 -4.20 8.34 -17.77
N PRO A 454 -3.94 9.53 -18.33
CA PRO A 454 -3.84 10.75 -17.55
C PRO A 454 -5.07 10.99 -16.68
N GLY A 455 -4.82 11.43 -15.44
CA GLY A 455 -5.83 11.86 -14.50
C GLY A 455 -6.68 12.99 -15.06
N GLN A 456 -7.92 13.07 -14.67
CA GLN A 456 -8.86 14.12 -15.10
C GLN A 456 -9.82 14.43 -13.96
N ALA A 457 -9.98 15.70 -13.67
CA ALA A 457 -10.99 16.12 -12.71
C ALA A 457 -12.41 15.72 -13.18
N GLY A 458 -13.23 15.23 -12.26
CA GLY A 458 -14.63 14.93 -12.48
C GLY A 458 -14.93 13.43 -12.66
N GLU A 459 -16.15 13.11 -13.05
CA GLU A 459 -16.69 11.74 -13.05
C GLU A 459 -15.94 10.72 -13.94
N THR A 460 -15.15 11.16 -14.90
CA THR A 460 -14.41 10.27 -15.79
C THR A 460 -13.08 9.82 -15.23
N MET A 461 -12.58 10.46 -14.17
CA MET A 461 -11.32 10.23 -13.48
C MET A 461 -10.09 10.16 -14.38
N PHE A 462 -10.14 9.44 -15.48
CA PHE A 462 -9.00 9.21 -16.38
C PHE A 462 -9.35 9.45 -17.84
N ALA A 463 -8.36 9.84 -18.63
CA ALA A 463 -8.48 9.96 -20.07
C ALA A 463 -8.91 8.63 -20.72
N LYS A 464 -9.79 8.69 -21.70
CA LYS A 464 -10.28 7.49 -22.42
C LYS A 464 -9.19 6.77 -23.21
N LYS A 465 -8.17 7.51 -23.64
CA LYS A 465 -7.09 7.00 -24.48
C LYS A 465 -5.77 7.06 -23.71
N ALA A 466 -5.10 5.92 -23.64
CA ALA A 466 -3.79 5.84 -23.02
C ALA A 466 -2.70 6.48 -23.90
N ILE A 467 -1.74 7.10 -23.25
CA ILE A 467 -0.39 7.34 -23.77
C ILE A 467 0.37 6.01 -23.65
N LYS A 468 1.14 5.66 -24.67
CA LYS A 468 1.97 4.45 -24.65
C LYS A 468 3.41 4.84 -24.49
N LEU A 469 4.03 4.37 -23.43
CA LEU A 469 5.45 4.52 -23.19
C LEU A 469 6.13 3.17 -23.45
N SER A 470 7.27 3.21 -24.13
CA SER A 470 8.11 2.04 -24.35
C SER A 470 9.20 2.04 -23.27
N LEU A 471 9.04 1.16 -22.29
CA LEU A 471 9.91 1.03 -21.12
C LEU A 471 10.24 -0.44 -20.92
N ASP A 472 11.46 -0.72 -20.47
CA ASP A 472 11.84 -2.03 -19.99
C ASP A 472 11.29 -2.20 -18.56
N LEU A 473 10.28 -3.03 -18.40
CA LEU A 473 9.50 -3.19 -17.17
C LEU A 473 9.79 -4.54 -16.52
N PRO A 474 9.78 -4.64 -15.18
CA PRO A 474 9.85 -5.92 -14.49
C PRO A 474 8.71 -6.86 -14.88
N GLU A 475 8.91 -8.16 -14.71
CA GLU A 475 7.89 -9.17 -15.05
C GLU A 475 6.59 -8.99 -14.24
N SER A 476 6.66 -8.45 -13.02
CA SER A 476 5.52 -8.29 -12.12
C SER A 476 5.49 -6.93 -11.42
N ARG A 477 4.32 -6.60 -10.88
CA ARG A 477 4.10 -5.40 -10.05
C ARG A 477 5.08 -5.27 -8.88
N ALA A 478 5.50 -6.38 -8.29
CA ALA A 478 6.40 -6.37 -7.14
C ALA A 478 7.74 -5.67 -7.40
N GLY A 479 8.18 -5.60 -8.67
CA GLY A 479 9.38 -4.88 -9.07
C GLY A 479 9.17 -3.40 -9.36
N ILE A 480 7.97 -2.83 -9.13
CA ILE A 480 7.67 -1.42 -9.45
C ILE A 480 7.24 -0.68 -8.20
N GLN A 481 7.96 0.37 -7.86
CA GLN A 481 7.58 1.33 -6.82
C GLN A 481 7.33 2.71 -7.43
N VAL A 482 6.42 3.46 -6.82
CA VAL A 482 6.06 4.82 -7.20
C VAL A 482 6.41 5.76 -6.07
N LYS A 483 7.16 6.81 -6.34
CA LYS A 483 7.51 7.82 -5.35
C LYS A 483 7.99 9.11 -5.99
N ASP A 484 7.56 10.25 -5.47
CA ASP A 484 8.19 11.55 -5.73
C ASP A 484 9.53 11.60 -4.96
N LEU A 485 10.63 11.33 -5.68
CA LEU A 485 11.97 11.21 -5.08
C LEU A 485 12.63 12.56 -4.85
N ASP A 486 12.33 13.55 -5.67
CA ASP A 486 12.98 14.86 -5.62
C ASP A 486 12.06 16.00 -5.15
N ASN A 487 10.82 15.67 -4.79
CA ASN A 487 9.77 16.58 -4.30
C ASN A 487 9.42 17.69 -5.32
N ASP A 488 9.42 17.35 -6.58
CA ASP A 488 9.00 18.28 -7.65
C ASP A 488 7.48 18.21 -7.94
N GLY A 489 6.77 17.29 -7.27
CA GLY A 489 5.33 17.05 -7.40
C GLY A 489 4.98 16.03 -8.46
N ARG A 490 5.95 15.35 -9.06
CA ARG A 490 5.79 14.25 -9.99
C ARG A 490 6.32 12.97 -9.37
N ASP A 491 5.59 11.91 -9.56
CA ASP A 491 6.04 10.59 -9.10
C ASP A 491 7.05 9.99 -10.11
N GLU A 492 8.18 9.49 -9.62
CA GLU A 492 9.08 8.62 -10.35
C GLU A 492 8.65 7.15 -10.23
N LEU A 493 9.05 6.35 -11.25
CA LEU A 493 8.99 4.90 -11.17
C LEU A 493 10.37 4.34 -10.85
N ILE A 494 10.44 3.52 -9.81
CA ILE A 494 11.63 2.75 -9.45
C ILE A 494 11.37 1.32 -9.90
N LEU A 495 12.17 0.83 -10.86
CA LEU A 495 12.00 -0.46 -11.51
C LEU A 495 13.15 -1.39 -11.09
N ASP A 496 12.83 -2.42 -10.32
CA ASP A 496 13.74 -3.53 -10.04
C ASP A 496 13.53 -4.64 -11.06
N GLN A 497 14.48 -4.80 -11.96
CA GLN A 497 14.43 -5.80 -13.03
C GLN A 497 14.73 -7.23 -12.55
N GLY A 498 14.90 -7.41 -11.24
CA GLY A 498 15.18 -8.70 -10.61
C GLY A 498 16.65 -9.16 -10.72
N ASP A 499 16.92 -10.30 -10.12
CA ASP A 499 18.25 -10.80 -9.84
C ASP A 499 19.15 -11.02 -11.06
N GLU A 500 18.55 -11.25 -12.24
CA GLU A 500 19.29 -11.57 -13.45
C GLU A 500 19.81 -10.34 -14.19
N HIS A 501 19.11 -9.20 -14.10
CA HIS A 501 19.42 -7.99 -14.87
C HIS A 501 20.43 -7.07 -14.20
N ALA A 502 20.64 -7.21 -12.90
CA ALA A 502 21.64 -6.49 -12.11
C ALA A 502 21.56 -4.96 -12.22
N VAL A 503 20.36 -4.41 -12.36
CA VAL A 503 20.10 -2.98 -12.50
C VAL A 503 18.78 -2.58 -11.88
N ILE A 504 18.76 -1.41 -11.21
CA ILE A 504 17.55 -0.70 -10.86
C ILE A 504 17.44 0.47 -11.83
N SER A 505 16.28 0.66 -12.44
CA SER A 505 16.00 1.81 -13.31
C SER A 505 15.10 2.81 -12.60
N ILE A 506 15.42 4.09 -12.68
CA ILE A 506 14.60 5.18 -12.18
C ILE A 506 14.11 5.96 -13.39
N VAL A 507 12.80 6.06 -13.54
CA VAL A 507 12.13 6.74 -14.63
C VAL A 507 11.55 8.03 -14.11
N SER A 508 12.08 9.15 -14.54
CA SER A 508 11.58 10.50 -14.23
C SER A 508 10.87 11.07 -15.44
N PHE A 509 9.74 11.74 -15.22
CA PHE A 509 8.87 12.28 -16.26
C PHE A 509 9.03 13.80 -16.40
N ARG A 510 8.80 14.30 -17.62
CA ARG A 510 8.84 15.73 -17.93
C ARG A 510 7.87 16.09 -19.06
N ASP A 511 7.54 17.40 -19.17
CA ASP A 511 6.67 17.94 -20.22
C ASP A 511 7.28 17.85 -21.61
#